data_332a49a50538a997a60357e813a488c7
#
_entry.id   332a49a50538a997a60357e813a488c7
#
_cell.length_a   1.000
_cell.length_b   1.000
_cell.length_c   1.000
_cell.angle_alpha   90.00
_cell.angle_beta   90.00
_cell.angle_gamma   90.00
#
_symmetry.space_group_name_H-M   'P 1'
#
loop_
_entity.id
_entity.type
_entity.pdbx_description
1 polymer ?
#
loop_
_entity_poly.entity_id
_entity_poly.type
_entity_poly.pdbx_seq_one_letter_code
_entity_poly.pdbx_strand_id
1 'polypeptide(L)'
;MSVDIARFNKAMNLDTDEDGALVKGYLEAAEHSIKNAIGEDKSGKFYAREDVASLLDVAVIAIAGSYYQYRLSLSDAQAYPINLTSNSIIGQLRGMYDVFKEEEVENG
;
A
#
# COMPACT_ATOMS: atom_id res chain seq x y z
N MET A 1 -8.42 6.74 1.19
CA MET A 1 -7.62 5.55 1.59
C MET A 1 -8.31 4.86 2.76
N SER A 2 -8.44 3.54 2.71
CA SER A 2 -9.11 2.78 3.76
C SER A 2 -8.20 2.45 4.95
N VAL A 3 -6.89 2.64 4.83
CA VAL A 3 -5.96 2.44 5.93
C VAL A 3 -5.70 3.78 6.61
N ASP A 4 -6.13 3.89 7.88
CA ASP A 4 -5.86 5.07 8.70
C ASP A 4 -4.79 4.77 9.73
N ILE A 5 -4.44 5.78 10.52
CA ILE A 5 -3.40 5.65 11.55
C ILE A 5 -3.78 4.59 12.58
N ALA A 6 -5.04 4.55 12.99
CA ALA A 6 -5.49 3.58 14.00
C ALA A 6 -5.35 2.15 13.50
N ARG A 7 -5.73 1.91 12.26
CA ARG A 7 -5.62 0.57 11.65
C ARG A 7 -4.16 0.15 11.50
N PHE A 8 -3.31 1.09 11.08
CA PHE A 8 -1.87 0.83 10.97
C PHE A 8 -1.26 0.49 12.33
N ASN A 9 -1.57 1.30 13.36
CA ASN A 9 -1.05 1.07 14.71
C ASN A 9 -1.47 -0.29 15.24
N LYS A 10 -2.70 -0.70 14.99
CA LYS A 10 -3.19 -2.01 15.41
C LYS A 10 -2.43 -3.13 14.69
N ALA A 11 -2.23 -2.99 13.38
CA ALA A 11 -1.53 -3.99 12.58
C ALA A 11 -0.06 -4.13 13.02
N MET A 12 0.58 -3.03 13.38
CA MET A 12 1.97 -2.99 13.83
C MET A 12 2.13 -3.21 15.34
N ASN A 13 1.02 -3.39 16.04
CA ASN A 13 1.01 -3.60 17.49
C ASN A 13 1.66 -2.42 18.25
N LEU A 14 1.33 -1.21 17.85
CA LEU A 14 1.82 0.02 18.48
C LEU A 14 0.81 0.55 19.48
N ASP A 15 1.30 0.97 20.66
CA ASP A 15 0.47 1.43 21.76
C ASP A 15 0.30 2.95 21.82
N THR A 16 0.95 3.69 20.93
CA THR A 16 1.01 5.14 21.02
C THR A 16 0.75 5.81 19.68
N ASP A 17 0.18 7.02 19.71
CA ASP A 17 -0.04 7.86 18.54
C ASP A 17 1.02 8.96 18.41
N GLU A 18 2.13 8.87 19.15
CA GLU A 18 3.18 9.89 19.13
C GLU A 18 3.71 10.21 17.73
N ASP A 19 3.78 9.20 16.87
CA ASP A 19 4.28 9.35 15.52
C ASP A 19 3.16 9.50 14.47
N GLY A 20 1.97 9.92 14.89
CA GLY A 20 0.79 9.94 14.02
C GLY A 20 1.00 10.68 12.70
N ALA A 21 1.59 11.88 12.73
CA ALA A 21 1.84 12.64 11.50
C ALA A 21 2.82 11.92 10.57
N LEU A 22 3.85 11.29 11.14
CA LEU A 22 4.85 10.54 10.39
C LEU A 22 4.23 9.29 9.78
N VAL A 23 3.42 8.57 10.54
CA VAL A 23 2.71 7.38 10.07
C VAL A 23 1.78 7.74 8.92
N LYS A 24 1.05 8.84 9.03
CA LYS A 24 0.18 9.32 7.97
C LYS A 24 0.98 9.54 6.68
N GLY A 25 2.14 10.17 6.78
CA GLY A 25 3.02 10.37 5.64
C GLY A 25 3.48 9.06 5.00
N TYR A 26 3.82 8.09 5.81
CA TYR A 26 4.22 6.76 5.32
C TYR A 26 3.06 6.05 4.60
N LEU A 27 1.86 6.14 5.15
CA LEU A 27 0.67 5.54 4.52
C LEU A 27 0.38 6.17 3.16
N GLU A 28 0.44 7.49 3.09
CA GLU A 28 0.21 8.21 1.84
C GLU A 28 1.29 7.89 0.79
N ALA A 29 2.56 7.86 1.22
CA ALA A 29 3.66 7.52 0.31
C ALA A 29 3.55 6.08 -0.19
N ALA A 30 3.19 5.16 0.69
CA ALA A 30 3.02 3.75 0.31
C ALA A 30 1.89 3.58 -0.69
N GLU A 31 0.74 4.19 -0.45
CA GLU A 31 -0.40 4.12 -1.36
C GLU A 31 -0.05 4.70 -2.72
N HIS A 32 0.59 5.86 -2.74
CA HIS A 32 1.00 6.53 -3.96
C HIS A 32 1.97 5.67 -4.77
N SER A 33 2.98 5.12 -4.09
CA SER A 33 3.98 4.26 -4.71
C SER A 33 3.35 3.01 -5.34
N ILE A 34 2.42 2.37 -4.62
CA ILE A 34 1.74 1.17 -5.10
C ILE A 34 0.88 1.49 -6.31
N LYS A 35 0.09 2.56 -6.26
CA LYS A 35 -0.77 2.95 -7.37
C LYS A 35 0.04 3.34 -8.60
N ASN A 36 1.20 3.97 -8.41
CA ASN A 36 2.11 4.25 -9.52
C ASN A 36 2.64 2.97 -10.17
N ALA A 37 2.91 1.94 -9.37
CA ALA A 37 3.39 0.67 -9.89
C ALA A 37 2.31 -0.10 -10.63
N ILE A 38 1.04 0.05 -10.24
CA ILE A 38 -0.10 -0.67 -10.84
C ILE A 38 -0.63 0.08 -12.06
N GLY A 39 -1.04 1.32 -11.88
CA GLY A 39 -1.61 2.15 -12.92
C GLY A 39 -2.64 3.13 -12.38
N GLU A 40 -2.83 4.20 -13.12
CA GLU A 40 -3.77 5.25 -12.78
C GLU A 40 -5.18 4.87 -13.23
N ASP A 41 -6.17 5.18 -12.40
CA ASP A 41 -7.58 5.01 -12.74
C ASP A 41 -8.34 6.29 -12.41
N LYS A 42 -8.59 7.10 -13.44
CA LYS A 42 -9.30 8.38 -13.30
C LYS A 42 -10.76 8.19 -12.90
N SER A 43 -11.35 7.04 -13.29
CA SER A 43 -12.75 6.75 -12.95
C SER A 43 -12.92 6.39 -11.47
N GLY A 44 -11.86 5.89 -10.83
CA GLY A 44 -11.89 5.41 -9.46
C GLY A 44 -12.56 4.06 -9.29
N LYS A 45 -13.06 3.46 -10.35
CA LYS A 45 -13.82 2.20 -10.27
C LYS A 45 -12.95 1.00 -9.91
N PHE A 46 -11.72 0.96 -10.43
CA PHE A 46 -10.83 -0.15 -10.15
C PHE A 46 -10.47 -0.22 -8.66
N TYR A 47 -9.98 0.89 -8.12
CA TYR A 47 -9.54 0.94 -6.73
C TYR A 47 -10.71 0.90 -5.73
N ALA A 48 -11.93 1.16 -6.18
CA ALA A 48 -13.13 1.06 -5.37
C ALA A 48 -13.64 -0.38 -5.23
N ARG A 49 -13.19 -1.30 -6.07
CA ARG A 49 -13.58 -2.70 -5.99
C ARG A 49 -13.12 -3.29 -4.65
N GLU A 50 -14.00 -4.06 -4.01
CA GLU A 50 -13.72 -4.64 -2.70
C GLU A 50 -12.49 -5.56 -2.73
N ASP A 51 -12.38 -6.39 -3.78
CA ASP A 51 -11.25 -7.31 -3.93
C ASP A 51 -9.93 -6.57 -4.13
N VAL A 52 -9.95 -5.47 -4.87
CA VAL A 52 -8.77 -4.63 -5.11
C VAL A 52 -8.40 -3.86 -3.83
N ALA A 53 -9.39 -3.23 -3.20
CA ALA A 53 -9.16 -2.43 -2.00
C ALA A 53 -8.57 -3.26 -0.86
N SER A 54 -9.04 -4.50 -0.67
CA SER A 54 -8.53 -5.38 0.36
C SER A 54 -7.05 -5.71 0.16
N LEU A 55 -6.67 -6.03 -1.07
CA LEU A 55 -5.27 -6.32 -1.40
C LEU A 55 -4.40 -5.08 -1.29
N LEU A 56 -4.92 -3.94 -1.75
CA LEU A 56 -4.22 -2.66 -1.66
C LEU A 56 -3.91 -2.31 -0.21
N ASP A 57 -4.88 -2.49 0.69
CA ASP A 57 -4.70 -2.19 2.11
C ASP A 57 -3.59 -3.01 2.73
N VAL A 58 -3.52 -4.31 2.42
CA VAL A 58 -2.44 -5.18 2.92
C VAL A 58 -1.09 -4.69 2.43
N ALA A 59 -0.98 -4.35 1.15
CA ALA A 59 0.28 -3.86 0.58
C ALA A 59 0.69 -2.51 1.18
N VAL A 60 -0.28 -1.60 1.39
CA VAL A 60 -0.02 -0.28 2.01
C VAL A 60 0.53 -0.46 3.42
N ILE A 61 -0.10 -1.32 4.23
CA ILE A 61 0.35 -1.57 5.60
C ILE A 61 1.76 -2.17 5.59
N ALA A 62 2.03 -3.13 4.71
CA ALA A 62 3.34 -3.78 4.65
C ALA A 62 4.45 -2.80 4.26
N ILE A 63 4.21 -1.96 3.26
CA ILE A 63 5.21 -1.00 2.81
C ILE A 63 5.40 0.13 3.82
N ALA A 64 4.30 0.68 4.35
CA ALA A 64 4.39 1.71 5.38
C ALA A 64 5.07 1.18 6.63
N GLY A 65 4.80 -0.08 6.99
CA GLY A 65 5.47 -0.75 8.11
C GLY A 65 6.98 -0.88 7.89
N SER A 66 7.39 -1.17 6.65
CA SER A 66 8.81 -1.22 6.29
C SER A 66 9.49 0.14 6.46
N TYR A 67 8.82 1.22 6.04
CA TYR A 67 9.35 2.58 6.23
C TYR A 67 9.50 2.90 7.72
N TYR A 68 8.50 2.55 8.51
CA TYR A 68 8.51 2.79 9.95
C TYR A 68 9.65 2.03 10.63
N GLN A 69 9.83 0.76 10.29
CA GLN A 69 10.90 -0.07 10.84
C GLN A 69 12.27 0.42 10.41
N TYR A 70 12.41 0.82 9.15
CA TYR A 70 13.66 1.38 8.66
C TYR A 70 14.06 2.63 9.44
N ARG A 71 13.10 3.52 9.71
CA ARG A 71 13.35 4.71 10.52
C ARG A 71 13.90 4.36 11.90
N LEU A 72 13.32 3.32 12.54
CA LEU A 72 13.76 2.90 13.87
C LEU A 72 15.16 2.29 13.87
N SER A 73 15.61 1.79 12.73
CA SER A 73 16.87 1.05 12.61
C SER A 73 17.97 1.82 11.88
N LEU A 74 17.79 3.12 11.67
CA LEU A 74 18.77 3.94 10.95
C LEU A 74 20.17 3.89 11.53
N SER A 75 20.29 3.69 12.85
CA SER A 75 21.58 3.62 13.53
C SER A 75 22.35 2.33 13.22
N ASP A 76 21.67 1.29 12.76
CA ASP A 76 22.28 -0.03 12.54
C ASP A 76 22.78 -0.22 11.12
N ALA A 77 22.50 0.71 10.23
CA ALA A 77 22.92 0.70 8.82
C ALA A 77 22.57 -0.60 8.08
N GLN A 78 21.53 -1.30 8.51
CA GLN A 78 21.09 -2.51 7.86
C GLN A 78 20.12 -2.20 6.73
N ALA A 79 20.34 -2.82 5.57
CA ALA A 79 19.38 -2.74 4.49
C ALA A 79 18.24 -3.71 4.79
N TYR A 80 17.00 -3.22 4.72
CA TYR A 80 15.86 -4.10 4.88
C TYR A 80 15.60 -4.85 3.58
N PRO A 81 15.30 -6.15 3.66
CA PRO A 81 14.96 -6.90 2.48
C PRO A 81 13.68 -6.34 1.85
N ILE A 82 13.60 -6.42 0.53
CA ILE A 82 12.37 -6.09 -0.19
C ILE A 82 11.27 -7.01 0.34
N ASN A 83 10.11 -6.44 0.63
CA ASN A 83 8.99 -7.22 1.13
C ASN A 83 8.40 -8.04 0.00
N LEU A 84 8.72 -9.33 -0.04
CA LEU A 84 8.28 -10.24 -1.09
C LEU A 84 6.75 -10.36 -1.12
N THR A 85 6.09 -10.29 0.03
CA THR A 85 4.63 -10.34 0.11
C THR A 85 4.02 -9.14 -0.59
N SER A 86 4.55 -7.93 -0.35
CA SER A 86 4.08 -6.72 -1.02
C SER A 86 4.27 -6.81 -2.52
N ASN A 87 5.44 -7.28 -2.97
CA ASN A 87 5.71 -7.41 -4.39
C ASN A 87 4.77 -8.42 -5.06
N SER A 88 4.45 -9.51 -4.37
CA SER A 88 3.50 -10.50 -4.86
C SER A 88 2.11 -9.90 -5.01
N ILE A 89 1.65 -9.14 -4.02
CA ILE A 89 0.35 -8.48 -4.05
C ILE A 89 0.30 -7.44 -5.18
N ILE A 90 1.36 -6.63 -5.32
CA ILE A 90 1.44 -5.64 -6.39
C ILE A 90 1.36 -6.31 -7.76
N GLY A 91 2.08 -7.42 -7.95
CA GLY A 91 2.01 -8.18 -9.18
C GLY A 91 0.61 -8.69 -9.49
N GLN A 92 -0.09 -9.18 -8.46
CA GLN A 92 -1.47 -9.63 -8.57
C GLN A 92 -2.40 -8.47 -8.96
N LEU A 93 -2.25 -7.32 -8.31
CA LEU A 93 -3.04 -6.13 -8.60
C LEU A 93 -2.79 -5.61 -10.02
N ARG A 94 -1.55 -5.68 -10.50
CA ARG A 94 -1.23 -5.29 -11.88
C ARG A 94 -1.95 -6.18 -12.88
N GLY A 95 -2.00 -7.49 -12.64
CA GLY A 95 -2.75 -8.40 -13.48
C GLY A 95 -4.24 -8.08 -13.50
N MET A 96 -4.82 -7.79 -12.35
CA MET A 96 -6.22 -7.40 -12.24
C MET A 96 -6.48 -6.07 -12.97
N TYR A 97 -5.55 -5.14 -12.86
CA TYR A 97 -5.65 -3.84 -13.53
C TYR A 97 -5.64 -4.00 -15.05
N ASP A 98 -4.76 -4.86 -15.58
CA ASP A 98 -4.69 -5.11 -17.01
C ASP A 98 -6.01 -5.67 -17.55
N VAL A 99 -6.62 -6.61 -16.84
CA VAL A 99 -7.93 -7.16 -17.18
C VAL A 99 -9.00 -6.07 -17.14
N PHE A 100 -8.99 -5.24 -16.11
CA PHE A 100 -9.92 -4.14 -15.96
C PHE A 100 -9.82 -3.17 -17.17
N LYS A 101 -8.61 -2.84 -17.58
CA LYS A 101 -8.39 -1.94 -18.72
C LYS A 101 -8.86 -2.55 -20.04
N GLU A 102 -8.66 -3.84 -20.23
CA GLU A 102 -9.18 -4.55 -21.40
C GLU A 102 -10.70 -4.50 -21.47
N GLU A 103 -11.36 -4.72 -20.33
CA GLU A 103 -12.81 -4.65 -20.23
C GLU A 103 -13.33 -3.24 -20.53
N GLU A 104 -12.63 -2.20 -20.08
CA GLU A 104 -13.01 -0.82 -20.38
C GLU A 104 -12.95 -0.54 -21.88
N VAL A 105 -11.91 -1.02 -22.55
CA VAL A 105 -11.76 -0.84 -24.00
C VAL A 105 -12.90 -1.54 -24.75
N GLU A 106 -13.25 -2.76 -24.33
CA GLU A 106 -14.33 -3.53 -24.95
C GLU A 106 -15.70 -2.87 -24.75
N ASN A 107 -15.90 -2.26 -23.59
CA ASN A 107 -17.20 -1.68 -23.20
C ASN A 107 -17.28 -0.17 -23.49
N GLY A 108 -16.19 0.43 -23.82
CA GLY A 108 -16.10 1.86 -24.12
C GLY A 108 -16.12 2.14 -25.58
#